data_cbc4d01bdaca60b14902ff6bd4f966cc
#
_entry.id   cbc4d01bdaca60b14902ff6bd4f966cc
#
_cell.length_a   1.000
_cell.length_b   1.000
_cell.length_c   1.000
_cell.angle_alpha   90.00
_cell.angle_beta   90.00
_cell.angle_gamma   90.00
#
_symmetry.space_group_name_H-M   'P 1'
#
loop_
_entity.id
_entity.type
_entity.pdbx_description
1 polymer ?
#
loop_
_entity_poly.entity_id
_entity_poly.type
_entity_poly.pdbx_seq_one_letter_code
_entity_poly.pdbx_strand_id
1 'polypeptide(L)'
;MSVVQLESTLLFDCNMYVVVGSEKTALIDTGTGFQIGPYLENIERVLDGRPLDYVFITHRHYDHVGGLSAVIDRFSPSAVYAGRLDAEPLRQGDSESTLGTKFGGHIPPMDVKDVSEGDVFDLGGVRLRIIETPGHTIGSICLLDEVSGDLFSGDCFFVDGVGRCDHPTASPDDMRKSLRKLRDIDFTGLYSGHGPVVKSDGKRFLEKAIQIMG
;
A
#
# COMPACT_ATOMS: atom_id res chain seq x y z
N MET A 1 -18.64 7.25 4.18
CA MET A 1 -17.47 6.37 4.08
C MET A 1 -17.06 6.34 2.62
N SER A 2 -15.80 6.56 2.34
CA SER A 2 -15.32 6.61 0.95
C SER A 2 -13.87 6.18 0.84
N VAL A 3 -13.54 5.56 -0.29
CA VAL A 3 -12.17 5.36 -0.75
C VAL A 3 -11.95 6.30 -1.93
N VAL A 4 -10.95 7.16 -1.83
CA VAL A 4 -10.59 8.12 -2.88
C VAL A 4 -9.19 7.79 -3.37
N GLN A 5 -9.08 7.38 -4.63
CA GLN A 5 -7.79 7.28 -5.32
C GLN A 5 -7.28 8.70 -5.62
N LEU A 6 -6.05 8.99 -5.24
CA LEU A 6 -5.38 10.23 -5.63
C LEU A 6 -4.87 10.10 -7.06
N GLU A 7 -5.13 11.10 -7.88
CA GLU A 7 -4.63 11.10 -9.26
C GLU A 7 -3.10 11.18 -9.27
N SER A 8 -2.45 10.21 -9.91
CA SER A 8 -1.01 10.20 -10.10
C SER A 8 -0.61 11.26 -11.13
N THR A 9 0.42 12.03 -10.81
CA THR A 9 1.02 13.04 -11.72
C THR A 9 2.24 12.51 -12.47
N LEU A 10 2.77 11.35 -12.03
CA LEU A 10 3.96 10.72 -12.61
C LEU A 10 3.67 9.27 -12.97
N LEU A 11 4.17 8.83 -14.13
CA LEU A 11 3.93 7.46 -14.66
C LEU A 11 4.49 6.34 -13.76
N PHE A 12 5.44 6.65 -12.92
CA PHE A 12 6.10 5.67 -12.03
C PHE A 12 5.71 5.83 -10.56
N ASP A 13 4.79 6.75 -10.22
CA ASP A 13 4.20 6.78 -8.89
C ASP A 13 3.20 5.65 -8.74
N CYS A 14 3.10 5.12 -7.52
CA CYS A 14 2.04 4.19 -7.19
C CYS A 14 0.68 4.89 -7.10
N ASN A 15 -0.38 4.12 -7.14
CA ASN A 15 -1.69 4.56 -6.71
C ASN A 15 -1.68 4.77 -5.18
N MET A 16 -2.17 5.92 -4.75
CA MET A 16 -2.37 6.26 -3.34
C MET A 16 -3.86 6.34 -3.05
N TYR A 17 -4.28 5.88 -1.86
CA TYR A 17 -5.69 5.85 -1.50
C TYR A 17 -5.94 6.51 -0.16
N VAL A 18 -6.84 7.50 -0.13
CA VAL A 18 -7.37 8.05 1.13
C VAL A 18 -8.64 7.29 1.48
N VAL A 19 -8.65 6.67 2.66
CA VAL A 19 -9.78 5.90 3.19
C VAL A 19 -10.41 6.70 4.32
N VAL A 20 -11.70 7.03 4.17
CA VAL A 20 -12.44 7.88 5.10
C VAL A 20 -13.54 7.07 5.76
N GLY A 21 -13.32 6.64 7.00
CA GLY A 21 -14.35 6.08 7.88
C GLY A 21 -15.15 7.18 8.60
N SER A 22 -16.13 6.83 9.38
CA SER A 22 -16.89 7.82 10.19
C SER A 22 -16.10 8.36 11.39
N GLU A 23 -15.15 7.59 11.92
CA GLU A 23 -14.38 7.91 13.12
C GLU A 23 -12.94 8.28 12.82
N LYS A 24 -12.29 7.54 11.90
CA LYS A 24 -10.88 7.70 11.56
C LYS A 24 -10.66 7.74 10.08
N THR A 25 -9.45 8.16 9.70
CA THR A 25 -8.99 8.24 8.32
C THR A 25 -7.66 7.51 8.15
N ALA A 26 -7.40 7.03 6.96
CA ALA A 26 -6.14 6.41 6.62
C ALA A 26 -5.66 6.82 5.22
N LEU A 27 -4.35 6.82 5.02
CA LEU A 27 -3.71 6.88 3.72
C LEU A 27 -3.01 5.54 3.46
N ILE A 28 -3.14 5.01 2.26
CA ILE A 28 -2.43 3.80 1.81
C ILE A 28 -1.45 4.23 0.73
N ASP A 29 -0.16 4.04 1.00
CA ASP A 29 1.01 4.44 0.23
C ASP A 29 1.16 5.95 0.02
N THR A 30 2.33 6.41 -0.40
CA THR A 30 2.69 7.84 -0.43
C THR A 30 3.41 8.30 -1.69
N GLY A 31 3.56 7.44 -2.70
CA GLY A 31 4.25 7.77 -3.95
C GLY A 31 5.76 7.99 -3.78
N THR A 32 6.41 8.44 -4.85
CA THR A 32 7.85 8.77 -4.84
C THR A 32 8.18 10.04 -4.07
N GLY A 33 7.23 10.92 -3.85
CA GLY A 33 7.45 12.23 -3.27
C GLY A 33 8.05 13.28 -4.21
N PHE A 34 8.38 12.96 -5.47
CA PHE A 34 9.01 13.94 -6.39
C PHE A 34 8.13 15.13 -6.75
N GLN A 35 6.82 14.94 -6.76
CA GLN A 35 5.84 16.02 -6.94
C GLN A 35 4.81 15.99 -5.80
N ILE A 36 5.29 15.95 -4.57
CA ILE A 36 4.45 15.70 -3.40
C ILE A 36 3.41 16.80 -3.13
N GLY A 37 3.69 18.04 -3.51
CA GLY A 37 2.80 19.18 -3.22
C GLY A 37 1.35 18.96 -3.64
N PRO A 38 1.04 18.68 -4.92
CA PRO A 38 -0.30 18.36 -5.37
C PRO A 38 -0.97 17.20 -4.63
N TYR A 39 -0.21 16.17 -4.24
CA TYR A 39 -0.73 15.06 -3.44
C TYR A 39 -1.13 15.51 -2.05
N LEU A 40 -0.29 16.28 -1.36
CA LEU A 40 -0.62 16.83 -0.02
C LEU A 40 -1.88 17.69 -0.06
N GLU A 41 -2.04 18.55 -1.09
CA GLU A 41 -3.25 19.34 -1.29
C GLU A 41 -4.49 18.47 -1.54
N ASN A 42 -4.35 17.40 -2.33
CA ASN A 42 -5.43 16.46 -2.59
C ASN A 42 -5.82 15.67 -1.34
N ILE A 43 -4.85 15.19 -0.55
CA ILE A 43 -5.10 14.54 0.75
C ILE A 43 -5.88 15.50 1.66
N GLU A 44 -5.40 16.74 1.81
CA GLU A 44 -6.05 17.76 2.65
C GLU A 44 -7.50 18.02 2.22
N ARG A 45 -7.75 18.13 0.91
CA ARG A 45 -9.10 18.32 0.35
C ARG A 45 -10.02 17.13 0.67
N VAL A 46 -9.52 15.89 0.57
CA VAL A 46 -10.30 14.68 0.87
C VAL A 46 -10.57 14.56 2.36
N LEU A 47 -9.62 14.94 3.20
CA LEU A 47 -9.77 14.93 4.66
C LEU A 47 -10.79 15.97 5.16
N ASP A 48 -10.98 17.07 4.43
CA ASP A 48 -11.96 18.13 4.74
C ASP A 48 -11.90 18.61 6.21
N GLY A 49 -10.69 18.91 6.66
CA GLY A 49 -10.40 19.36 8.04
C GLY A 49 -10.31 18.24 9.09
N ARG A 50 -10.48 16.99 8.72
CA ARG A 50 -10.25 15.84 9.61
C ARG A 50 -8.76 15.53 9.74
N PRO A 51 -8.31 14.96 10.86
CA PRO A 51 -6.93 14.49 10.99
C PRO A 51 -6.67 13.31 10.04
N LEU A 52 -5.42 13.10 9.65
CA LEU A 52 -4.96 11.82 9.10
C LEU A 52 -4.53 10.96 10.28
N ASP A 53 -5.30 9.91 10.60
CA ASP A 53 -5.03 9.06 11.76
C ASP A 53 -3.91 8.06 11.47
N TYR A 54 -3.99 7.38 10.33
CA TYR A 54 -3.08 6.29 10.00
C TYR A 54 -2.50 6.43 8.59
N VAL A 55 -1.25 5.98 8.44
CA VAL A 55 -0.65 5.71 7.14
C VAL A 55 -0.26 4.24 7.09
N PHE A 56 -0.69 3.52 6.06
CA PHE A 56 -0.29 2.16 5.79
C PHE A 56 0.62 2.12 4.56
N ILE A 57 1.76 1.49 4.70
CA ILE A 57 2.70 1.24 3.61
C ILE A 57 2.57 -0.22 3.22
N THR A 58 2.16 -0.47 1.98
CA THR A 58 1.97 -1.83 1.48
C THR A 58 3.28 -2.59 1.37
N HIS A 59 4.35 -1.90 1.00
CA HIS A 59 5.70 -2.44 0.96
C HIS A 59 6.75 -1.32 0.88
N ARG A 60 8.02 -1.66 1.04
CA ARG A 60 9.14 -0.72 1.24
C ARG A 60 9.62 0.05 0.02
N HIS A 61 9.21 -0.28 -1.24
CA HIS A 61 9.80 0.34 -2.41
C HIS A 61 9.52 1.83 -2.52
N TYR A 62 10.48 2.55 -3.12
CA TYR A 62 10.54 4.00 -3.09
C TYR A 62 9.34 4.70 -3.70
N ASP A 63 8.77 4.13 -4.74
CA ASP A 63 7.55 4.63 -5.40
C ASP A 63 6.28 4.50 -4.54
N HIS A 64 6.36 3.80 -3.39
CA HIS A 64 5.32 3.70 -2.36
C HIS A 64 5.62 4.49 -1.10
N VAL A 65 6.91 4.71 -0.78
CA VAL A 65 7.32 5.30 0.50
C VAL A 65 8.05 6.65 0.38
N GLY A 66 8.44 7.06 -0.82
CA GLY A 66 9.27 8.26 -1.02
C GLY A 66 8.63 9.54 -0.52
N GLY A 67 7.30 9.64 -0.56
CA GLY A 67 6.54 10.78 -0.04
C GLY A 67 6.25 10.74 1.46
N LEU A 68 6.57 9.64 2.16
CA LEU A 68 6.14 9.40 3.53
C LEU A 68 6.63 10.47 4.51
N SER A 69 7.88 10.91 4.40
CA SER A 69 8.42 11.98 5.26
C SER A 69 7.61 13.27 5.14
N ALA A 70 7.28 13.68 3.92
CA ALA A 70 6.48 14.88 3.69
C ALA A 70 5.03 14.74 4.20
N VAL A 71 4.45 13.54 4.10
CA VAL A 71 3.14 13.24 4.68
C VAL A 71 3.17 13.33 6.21
N ILE A 72 4.21 12.77 6.84
CA ILE A 72 4.40 12.86 8.31
C ILE A 72 4.53 14.32 8.73
N ASP A 73 5.38 15.09 8.06
CA ASP A 73 5.62 16.50 8.37
C ASP A 73 4.34 17.35 8.22
N ARG A 74 3.52 17.06 7.21
CA ARG A 74 2.32 17.87 6.90
C ARG A 74 1.13 17.52 7.79
N PHE A 75 0.90 16.24 8.08
CA PHE A 75 -0.34 15.76 8.71
C PHE A 75 -0.14 15.22 10.12
N SER A 76 1.09 14.92 10.53
CA SER A 76 1.41 14.33 11.85
C SER A 76 0.48 13.16 12.22
N PRO A 77 0.43 12.08 11.39
CA PRO A 77 -0.45 10.97 11.63
C PRO A 77 -0.18 10.32 12.99
N SER A 78 -1.23 9.78 13.62
CA SER A 78 -1.12 9.09 14.93
C SER A 78 -0.19 7.87 14.87
N ALA A 79 -0.11 7.22 13.71
CA ALA A 79 0.83 6.15 13.46
C ALA A 79 1.02 5.87 11.96
N VAL A 80 2.22 5.39 11.63
CA VAL A 80 2.57 4.80 10.34
C VAL A 80 2.78 3.31 10.54
N TYR A 81 2.24 2.48 9.65
CA TYR A 81 2.30 1.04 9.71
C TYR A 81 2.86 0.43 8.43
N ALA A 82 3.64 -0.63 8.56
CA ALA A 82 4.07 -1.50 7.47
C ALA A 82 4.24 -2.94 7.96
N GLY A 83 4.25 -3.90 7.07
CA GLY A 83 4.61 -5.27 7.42
C GLY A 83 6.00 -5.33 8.06
N ARG A 84 6.16 -6.13 9.12
CA ARG A 84 7.34 -6.14 10.00
C ARG A 84 8.68 -6.13 9.26
N LEU A 85 8.82 -6.94 8.20
CA LEU A 85 10.08 -7.05 7.46
C LEU A 85 10.35 -5.86 6.53
N ASP A 86 9.33 -5.07 6.21
CA ASP A 86 9.46 -3.84 5.43
C ASP A 86 9.51 -2.59 6.32
N ALA A 87 8.96 -2.63 7.53
CA ALA A 87 9.06 -1.54 8.50
C ALA A 87 10.51 -1.31 8.97
N GLU A 88 11.30 -2.37 9.13
CA GLU A 88 12.67 -2.25 9.64
C GLU A 88 13.60 -1.40 8.75
N PRO A 89 13.67 -1.59 7.42
CA PRO A 89 14.43 -0.71 6.55
C PRO A 89 13.97 0.75 6.59
N LEU A 90 12.68 1.00 6.77
CA LEU A 90 12.15 2.37 6.88
C LEU A 90 12.56 3.04 8.19
N ARG A 91 12.61 2.28 9.29
CA ARG A 91 13.15 2.78 10.59
C ARG A 91 14.63 3.11 10.49
N GLN A 92 15.38 2.37 9.68
CA GLN A 92 16.82 2.57 9.50
C GLN A 92 17.17 3.63 8.44
N GLY A 93 16.20 4.05 7.61
CA GLY A 93 16.45 4.93 6.48
C GLY A 93 17.28 4.26 5.37
N ASP A 94 17.03 2.96 5.16
CA ASP A 94 17.78 2.15 4.18
C ASP A 94 17.31 2.44 2.75
N SER A 95 17.94 3.43 2.13
CA SER A 95 17.65 3.85 0.75
C SER A 95 18.04 2.80 -0.30
N GLU A 96 18.89 1.83 0.03
CA GLU A 96 19.29 0.78 -0.92
C GLU A 96 18.21 -0.31 -1.03
N SER A 97 17.77 -0.88 0.08
CA SER A 97 16.74 -1.94 0.07
C SER A 97 15.35 -1.42 -0.30
N THR A 98 15.10 -0.11 -0.15
CA THR A 98 13.90 0.57 -0.62
C THR A 98 13.95 0.94 -2.10
N LEU A 99 15.05 0.68 -2.78
CA LEU A 99 15.36 1.12 -4.15
C LEU A 99 15.45 2.65 -4.31
N GLY A 100 15.47 3.42 -3.22
CA GLY A 100 15.57 4.88 -3.25
C GLY A 100 16.77 5.37 -4.05
N THR A 101 17.93 4.74 -3.89
CA THR A 101 19.15 5.07 -4.65
C THR A 101 18.95 4.93 -6.16
N LYS A 102 18.14 3.96 -6.63
CA LYS A 102 17.85 3.77 -8.06
C LYS A 102 16.96 4.88 -8.63
N PHE A 103 16.08 5.45 -7.79
CA PHE A 103 15.26 6.61 -8.14
C PHE A 103 16.01 7.95 -7.96
N GLY A 104 17.22 7.93 -7.41
CA GLY A 104 17.94 9.16 -7.01
C GLY A 104 17.35 9.82 -5.78
N GLY A 105 16.57 9.09 -5.00
CA GLY A 105 15.91 9.53 -3.78
C GLY A 105 16.59 9.02 -2.52
N HIS A 106 16.15 9.54 -1.39
CA HIS A 106 16.63 9.18 -0.06
C HIS A 106 15.47 8.93 0.88
N ILE A 107 15.56 7.89 1.68
CA ILE A 107 14.62 7.58 2.76
C ILE A 107 15.26 7.96 4.09
N PRO A 108 14.77 8.97 4.82
CA PRO A 108 15.21 9.25 6.17
C PRO A 108 14.69 8.16 7.13
N PRO A 109 15.36 7.93 8.28
CA PRO A 109 14.80 7.11 9.35
C PRO A 109 13.44 7.64 9.81
N MET A 110 12.43 6.77 9.90
CA MET A 110 11.05 7.13 10.26
C MET A 110 10.50 6.20 11.34
N ASP A 111 9.59 6.71 12.19
CA ASP A 111 8.89 5.88 13.17
C ASP A 111 7.76 5.10 12.49
N VAL A 112 8.04 3.84 12.16
CA VAL A 112 7.10 2.92 11.50
C VAL A 112 6.84 1.74 12.42
N LYS A 113 5.58 1.48 12.71
CA LYS A 113 5.12 0.35 13.54
C LYS A 113 4.88 -0.89 12.69
N ASP A 114 5.12 -2.04 13.29
CA ASP A 114 4.83 -3.32 12.67
C ASP A 114 3.32 -3.59 12.63
N VAL A 115 2.88 -4.21 11.55
CA VAL A 115 1.61 -4.94 11.48
C VAL A 115 1.86 -6.39 11.07
N SER A 116 0.92 -7.24 11.45
CA SER A 116 0.97 -8.68 11.22
C SER A 116 -0.33 -9.21 10.64
N GLU A 117 -0.28 -10.42 10.14
CA GLU A 117 -1.44 -11.16 9.64
C GLU A 117 -2.62 -11.11 10.60
N GLY A 118 -3.77 -10.65 10.12
CA GLY A 118 -5.02 -10.62 10.86
C GLY A 118 -5.22 -9.40 11.76
N ASP A 119 -4.26 -8.47 11.87
CA ASP A 119 -4.50 -7.19 12.54
C ASP A 119 -5.63 -6.45 11.87
N VAL A 120 -6.52 -5.83 12.65
CA VAL A 120 -7.70 -5.11 12.15
C VAL A 120 -7.73 -3.69 12.69
N PHE A 121 -7.95 -2.75 11.78
CA PHE A 121 -8.09 -1.32 12.07
C PHE A 121 -9.51 -0.87 11.72
N ASP A 122 -10.31 -0.56 12.75
CA ASP A 122 -11.65 -0.04 12.59
C ASP A 122 -11.59 1.49 12.44
N LEU A 123 -12.09 2.00 11.32
CA LEU A 123 -12.15 3.43 11.01
C LEU A 123 -13.56 4.01 11.19
N GLY A 124 -14.50 3.20 11.73
CA GLY A 124 -15.91 3.54 11.77
C GLY A 124 -16.60 3.24 10.43
N GLY A 125 -17.08 1.99 10.30
CA GLY A 125 -17.75 1.47 9.11
C GLY A 125 -16.85 1.15 7.91
N VAL A 126 -15.55 1.19 8.10
CA VAL A 126 -14.49 0.59 7.29
C VAL A 126 -13.62 -0.20 8.24
N ARG A 127 -13.33 -1.46 7.91
CA ARG A 127 -12.51 -2.35 8.74
C ARG A 127 -11.36 -2.93 7.91
N LEU A 128 -10.20 -2.32 8.03
CA LEU A 128 -9.01 -2.73 7.29
C LEU A 128 -8.32 -3.89 8.01
N ARG A 129 -8.39 -5.09 7.44
CA ARG A 129 -7.66 -6.27 7.90
C ARG A 129 -6.37 -6.44 7.11
N ILE A 130 -5.29 -6.66 7.83
CA ILE A 130 -3.97 -6.93 7.27
C ILE A 130 -3.88 -8.38 6.80
N ILE A 131 -3.33 -8.56 5.59
CA ILE A 131 -3.02 -9.85 5.01
C ILE A 131 -1.56 -9.79 4.58
N GLU A 132 -0.70 -10.59 5.20
CA GLU A 132 0.70 -10.70 4.78
C GLU A 132 0.78 -11.39 3.42
N THR A 133 1.40 -10.73 2.45
CA THR A 133 1.54 -11.21 1.06
C THR A 133 2.99 -11.07 0.59
N PRO A 134 3.95 -11.76 1.25
CA PRO A 134 5.34 -11.72 0.82
C PRO A 134 5.48 -12.21 -0.62
N GLY A 135 6.41 -11.59 -1.36
CA GLY A 135 6.67 -11.98 -2.75
C GLY A 135 7.34 -10.87 -3.53
N HIS A 136 6.68 -9.74 -3.76
CA HIS A 136 7.29 -8.55 -4.37
C HIS A 136 8.36 -7.95 -3.43
N THR A 137 8.06 -7.85 -2.15
CA THR A 137 9.03 -7.77 -1.06
C THR A 137 8.71 -8.83 -0.01
N ILE A 138 9.68 -9.11 0.87
CA ILE A 138 9.51 -10.08 1.95
C ILE A 138 8.55 -9.61 3.04
N GLY A 139 8.27 -8.31 3.12
CA GLY A 139 7.35 -7.69 4.09
C GLY A 139 6.08 -7.13 3.47
N SER A 140 5.79 -7.43 2.20
CA SER A 140 4.57 -6.94 1.53
C SER A 140 3.30 -7.36 2.27
N ILE A 141 2.33 -6.44 2.30
CA ILE A 141 0.99 -6.66 2.84
C ILE A 141 -0.08 -6.21 1.85
N CYS A 142 -1.22 -6.86 1.91
CA CYS A 142 -2.50 -6.35 1.40
C CYS A 142 -3.36 -5.86 2.56
N LEU A 143 -4.28 -4.95 2.29
CA LEU A 143 -5.31 -4.54 3.24
C LEU A 143 -6.69 -4.87 2.65
N LEU A 144 -7.54 -5.56 3.41
CA LEU A 144 -8.91 -5.86 3.01
C LEU A 144 -9.88 -5.03 3.86
N ASP A 145 -10.69 -4.21 3.22
CA ASP A 145 -11.87 -3.68 3.91
C ASP A 145 -12.94 -4.78 4.00
N GLU A 146 -13.11 -5.33 5.19
CA GLU A 146 -14.06 -6.42 5.46
C GLU A 146 -15.53 -5.98 5.30
N VAL A 147 -15.81 -4.69 5.20
CA VAL A 147 -17.18 -4.17 5.03
C VAL A 147 -17.56 -4.05 3.56
N SER A 148 -16.70 -3.44 2.74
CA SER A 148 -16.97 -3.26 1.30
C SER A 148 -16.50 -4.43 0.44
N GLY A 149 -15.52 -5.21 0.92
CA GLY A 149 -14.81 -6.21 0.14
C GLY A 149 -13.75 -5.61 -0.79
N ASP A 150 -13.29 -4.40 -0.54
CA ASP A 150 -12.22 -3.76 -1.31
C ASP A 150 -10.86 -4.25 -0.83
N LEU A 151 -10.06 -4.79 -1.75
CA LEU A 151 -8.69 -5.25 -1.50
C LEU A 151 -7.68 -4.25 -2.05
N PHE A 152 -6.87 -3.68 -1.16
CA PHE A 152 -5.69 -2.90 -1.49
C PHE A 152 -4.51 -3.85 -1.59
N SER A 153 -4.10 -4.17 -2.81
CA SER A 153 -3.13 -5.25 -3.06
C SER A 153 -1.67 -4.79 -3.08
N GLY A 154 -1.40 -3.48 -3.03
CA GLY A 154 -0.05 -2.97 -3.32
C GLY A 154 0.46 -3.58 -4.62
N ASP A 155 1.69 -4.08 -4.60
CA ASP A 155 2.33 -4.74 -5.73
C ASP A 155 2.27 -6.28 -5.67
N CYS A 156 1.30 -6.83 -4.94
CA CYS A 156 1.07 -8.27 -4.98
C CYS A 156 0.56 -8.69 -6.36
N PHE A 157 -0.51 -8.05 -6.86
CA PHE A 157 -1.00 -8.25 -8.21
C PHE A 157 -1.81 -7.06 -8.72
N PHE A 158 -1.96 -6.99 -10.04
CA PHE A 158 -2.62 -5.91 -10.79
C PHE A 158 -3.65 -6.49 -11.76
N VAL A 159 -4.37 -5.62 -12.44
CA VAL A 159 -5.25 -5.97 -13.56
C VAL A 159 -4.47 -6.71 -14.67
N ASP A 160 -3.23 -6.31 -14.92
CA ASP A 160 -2.43 -6.81 -16.04
C ASP A 160 -1.29 -7.75 -15.63
N GLY A 161 -1.16 -8.10 -14.34
CA GLY A 161 -0.06 -8.98 -13.93
C GLY A 161 0.18 -9.03 -12.43
N VAL A 162 1.44 -9.27 -12.09
CA VAL A 162 1.94 -9.35 -10.71
C VAL A 162 3.12 -8.39 -10.53
N GLY A 163 3.37 -7.99 -9.30
CA GLY A 163 4.57 -7.24 -8.96
C GLY A 163 5.84 -8.01 -9.34
N ARG A 164 6.87 -7.30 -9.76
CA ARG A 164 8.15 -7.92 -10.14
C ARG A 164 8.73 -8.70 -8.97
N CYS A 165 9.26 -9.89 -9.28
CA CYS A 165 9.88 -10.77 -8.29
C CYS A 165 11.37 -11.04 -8.59
N ASP A 166 12.02 -10.14 -9.33
CA ASP A 166 13.43 -10.19 -9.72
C ASP A 166 14.32 -9.20 -8.96
N HIS A 167 13.80 -8.61 -7.88
CA HIS A 167 14.54 -7.74 -6.96
C HIS A 167 15.22 -8.56 -5.86
N PRO A 168 16.31 -8.04 -5.26
CA PRO A 168 16.98 -8.71 -4.14
C PRO A 168 16.08 -8.95 -2.92
N THR A 169 15.02 -8.14 -2.76
CA THR A 169 14.05 -8.23 -1.66
C THR A 169 12.84 -9.09 -1.99
N ALA A 170 12.79 -9.68 -3.19
CA ALA A 170 11.65 -10.44 -3.70
C ALA A 170 11.84 -11.96 -3.53
N SER A 171 10.73 -12.67 -3.58
CA SER A 171 10.67 -14.15 -3.55
C SER A 171 9.53 -14.64 -4.47
N PRO A 172 9.85 -15.16 -5.67
CA PRO A 172 8.83 -15.72 -6.56
C PRO A 172 8.02 -16.85 -5.92
N ASP A 173 8.65 -17.67 -5.08
CA ASP A 173 7.97 -18.78 -4.41
C ASP A 173 6.97 -18.28 -3.35
N ASP A 174 7.31 -17.22 -2.63
CA ASP A 174 6.40 -16.62 -1.67
C ASP A 174 5.28 -15.87 -2.37
N MET A 175 5.54 -15.22 -3.51
CA MET A 175 4.48 -14.64 -4.35
C MET A 175 3.45 -15.69 -4.75
N ARG A 176 3.88 -16.86 -5.22
CA ARG A 176 2.95 -17.97 -5.56
C ARG A 176 2.09 -18.40 -4.37
N LYS A 177 2.68 -18.48 -3.17
CA LYS A 177 1.94 -18.83 -1.94
C LYS A 177 0.95 -17.72 -1.56
N SER A 178 1.36 -16.47 -1.64
CA SER A 178 0.53 -15.30 -1.35
C SER A 178 -0.68 -15.20 -2.27
N LEU A 179 -0.50 -15.37 -3.57
CA LEU A 179 -1.59 -15.38 -4.55
C LEU A 179 -2.58 -16.54 -4.29
N ARG A 180 -2.06 -17.74 -3.96
CA ARG A 180 -2.92 -18.88 -3.61
C ARG A 180 -3.69 -18.64 -2.30
N LYS A 181 -3.07 -18.04 -1.29
CA LYS A 181 -3.73 -17.65 -0.03
C LYS A 181 -4.87 -16.65 -0.29
N LEU A 182 -4.66 -15.65 -1.15
CA LEU A 182 -5.68 -14.67 -1.50
C LEU A 182 -6.90 -15.28 -2.22
N ARG A 183 -6.76 -16.45 -2.85
CA ARG A 183 -7.89 -17.16 -3.46
C ARG A 183 -8.98 -17.52 -2.46
N ASP A 184 -8.60 -17.86 -1.22
CA ASP A 184 -9.50 -18.26 -0.14
C ASP A 184 -10.11 -17.06 0.59
N ILE A 185 -9.74 -15.84 0.21
CA ILE A 185 -10.22 -14.60 0.80
C ILE A 185 -11.30 -14.00 -0.11
N ASP A 186 -12.45 -13.67 0.47
CA ASP A 186 -13.53 -13.00 -0.26
C ASP A 186 -13.24 -11.52 -0.38
N PHE A 187 -13.09 -11.06 -1.63
CA PHE A 187 -13.02 -9.66 -1.99
C PHE A 187 -13.68 -9.42 -3.35
N THR A 188 -14.12 -8.20 -3.60
CA THR A 188 -14.81 -7.78 -4.83
C THR A 188 -14.06 -6.68 -5.56
N GLY A 189 -13.66 -5.63 -4.86
CA GLY A 189 -12.86 -4.54 -5.42
C GLY A 189 -11.38 -4.85 -5.43
N LEU A 190 -10.64 -4.35 -6.43
CA LEU A 190 -9.19 -4.41 -6.52
C LEU A 190 -8.63 -3.00 -6.65
N TYR A 191 -7.86 -2.60 -5.65
CA TYR A 191 -7.16 -1.31 -5.52
C TYR A 191 -5.66 -1.61 -5.47
N SER A 192 -5.06 -1.76 -6.63
CA SER A 192 -3.64 -2.15 -6.76
C SER A 192 -2.69 -0.97 -6.69
N GLY A 193 -1.41 -1.24 -6.41
CA GLY A 193 -0.35 -0.22 -6.37
C GLY A 193 -0.14 0.47 -7.72
N HIS A 194 -0.40 -0.24 -8.82
CA HIS A 194 -0.30 0.33 -10.17
C HIS A 194 -1.47 -0.10 -11.05
N GLY A 195 -1.74 0.71 -12.09
CA GLY A 195 -2.80 0.45 -13.06
C GLY A 195 -4.20 0.85 -12.57
N PRO A 196 -5.26 0.42 -13.26
CA PRO A 196 -6.61 0.86 -12.98
C PRO A 196 -7.21 0.19 -11.72
N VAL A 197 -8.06 0.94 -11.01
CA VAL A 197 -8.93 0.41 -9.95
C VAL A 197 -10.10 -0.36 -10.58
N VAL A 198 -10.45 -1.48 -9.98
CA VAL A 198 -11.60 -2.31 -10.35
C VAL A 198 -12.54 -2.44 -9.16
N LYS A 199 -13.75 -1.88 -9.27
CA LYS A 199 -14.72 -1.84 -8.16
C LYS A 199 -15.54 -3.13 -7.98
N SER A 200 -15.46 -4.06 -8.95
CA SER A 200 -16.19 -5.34 -8.90
C SER A 200 -15.44 -6.39 -9.70
N ASP A 201 -15.66 -7.66 -9.33
CA ASP A 201 -15.03 -8.81 -10.01
C ASP A 201 -13.47 -8.79 -9.98
N GLY A 202 -12.89 -8.26 -8.91
CA GLY A 202 -11.43 -8.21 -8.69
C GLY A 202 -10.78 -9.59 -8.69
N LYS A 203 -11.50 -10.62 -8.22
CA LYS A 203 -10.98 -12.00 -8.16
C LYS A 203 -10.56 -12.58 -9.52
N ARG A 204 -11.15 -12.17 -10.63
CA ARG A 204 -10.73 -12.64 -11.97
C ARG A 204 -9.28 -12.27 -12.29
N PHE A 205 -8.80 -11.14 -11.76
CA PHE A 205 -7.41 -10.70 -11.95
C PHE A 205 -6.43 -11.48 -11.07
N LEU A 206 -6.88 -11.90 -9.88
CA LEU A 206 -6.13 -12.83 -9.03
C LEU A 206 -5.93 -14.18 -9.75
N GLU A 207 -6.98 -14.74 -10.36
CA GLU A 207 -6.85 -15.99 -11.12
C GLU A 207 -5.87 -15.84 -12.31
N LYS A 208 -5.90 -14.70 -13.01
CA LYS A 208 -4.93 -14.37 -14.05
C LYS A 208 -3.50 -14.29 -13.49
N ALA A 209 -3.32 -13.63 -12.34
CA ALA A 209 -2.03 -13.51 -11.66
C ALA A 209 -1.46 -14.88 -11.26
N ILE A 210 -2.31 -15.78 -10.73
CA ILE A 210 -1.94 -17.16 -10.40
C ILE A 210 -1.48 -17.91 -11.65
N GLN A 211 -2.18 -17.77 -12.78
CA GLN A 211 -1.78 -18.41 -14.06
C GLN A 211 -0.44 -17.90 -14.57
N ILE A 212 -0.16 -16.60 -14.42
CA ILE A 212 1.12 -15.99 -14.82
C ILE A 212 2.28 -16.57 -14.00
N MET A 213 2.07 -16.79 -12.71
CA MET A 213 3.12 -17.26 -11.80
C MET A 213 3.34 -18.79 -11.82
N GLY A 214 2.40 -19.55 -12.36
CA GLY A 214 2.46 -21.02 -12.49
C GLY A 214 1.98 -21.77 -11.26
#